data_85d15843dfc22b6bac1e88e90c1d2f31
#
_entry.id   85d15843dfc22b6bac1e88e90c1d2f31
#
_cell.length_a   1.000
_cell.length_b   1.000
_cell.length_c   1.000
_cell.angle_alpha   90.00
_cell.angle_beta   90.00
_cell.angle_gamma   90.00
#
_symmetry.space_group_name_H-M   'P 1'
#
loop_
_entity.id
_entity.type
_entity.pdbx_description
1 polymer ?
#
loop_
_entity_poly.entity_id
_entity_poly.type
_entity_poly.pdbx_seq_one_letter_code
_entity_poly.pdbx_strand_id
1 'polypeptide(L)'
;MRNSGKIIFAVMLLVSMLPLTSCGKSEAPGLSSGGVGGNEGGTSEEYKYPKPSQSAIRLMTYNSYYCRGNTGTPAVSQTNTENFARVIKTLDADIVAIQELDKGALNRNKRDLLQEIADATGIDYQVVFAPAADYMGGKIGPGVLVKRSLGVKDTKTVELPGDEGRMLVVVETDGFVFLGTHLDLNDEARRQSATIINEVSNGYRKPVFLAGDLNDSHRWSGGGAAFPVLTNEFAIKSSTEGTLPGQPNETIDYI
;
A
#
# COMPACT_ATOMS: atom_id res chain seq x y z
N MET A 1 -17.94 -9.37 -29.84
CA MET A 1 -17.97 -9.81 -28.45
C MET A 1 -17.68 -8.60 -27.60
N ARG A 2 -18.65 -8.10 -26.83
CA ARG A 2 -18.49 -6.88 -26.02
C ARG A 2 -17.66 -7.24 -24.77
N ASN A 3 -16.42 -6.73 -24.70
CA ASN A 3 -15.62 -6.75 -23.48
C ASN A 3 -16.30 -5.82 -22.47
N SER A 4 -16.95 -6.41 -21.46
CA SER A 4 -17.40 -5.67 -20.29
C SER A 4 -16.16 -5.27 -19.49
N GLY A 5 -15.57 -4.14 -19.81
CA GLY A 5 -14.47 -3.58 -19.07
C GLY A 5 -14.91 -3.31 -17.63
N LYS A 6 -14.33 -4.02 -16.67
CA LYS A 6 -14.45 -3.67 -15.26
C LYS A 6 -13.83 -2.28 -15.07
N ILE A 7 -14.59 -1.35 -14.52
CA ILE A 7 -14.08 -0.02 -14.20
C ILE A 7 -13.23 -0.18 -12.93
N ILE A 8 -11.93 0.12 -13.05
CA ILE A 8 -10.97 0.05 -11.95
C ILE A 8 -10.74 1.47 -11.44
N PHE A 9 -10.96 1.67 -10.14
CA PHE A 9 -10.67 2.93 -9.48
C PHE A 9 -9.44 2.75 -8.57
N ALA A 10 -8.45 3.59 -8.77
CA ALA A 10 -7.32 3.71 -7.86
C ALA A 10 -7.65 4.79 -6.83
N VAL A 11 -7.58 4.44 -5.55
CA VAL A 11 -7.70 5.39 -4.44
C VAL A 11 -6.39 5.38 -3.68
N MET A 12 -5.74 6.51 -3.69
CA MET A 12 -4.59 6.78 -2.86
C MET A 12 -5.07 7.58 -1.65
N LEU A 13 -4.85 7.08 -0.47
CA LEU A 13 -5.15 7.81 0.76
C LEU A 13 -3.84 8.27 1.40
N LEU A 14 -3.66 9.58 1.41
CA LEU A 14 -2.65 10.23 2.21
C LEU A 14 -3.15 10.31 3.64
N VAL A 15 -2.49 9.63 4.55
CA VAL A 15 -2.59 9.96 5.96
C VAL A 15 -1.45 10.91 6.30
N SER A 16 -1.66 12.21 6.01
CA SER A 16 -0.80 13.25 6.59
C SER A 16 -1.06 13.28 8.09
N MET A 17 -0.12 12.77 8.86
CA MET A 17 -0.14 12.92 10.30
C MET A 17 0.26 14.36 10.64
N LEU A 18 -0.73 15.23 10.79
CA LEU A 18 -0.52 16.55 11.40
C LEU A 18 -0.09 16.37 12.86
N PRO A 19 0.92 17.11 13.35
CA PRO A 19 1.26 17.11 14.76
C PRO A 19 0.09 17.72 15.54
N LEU A 20 -0.52 16.93 16.42
CA LEU A 20 -1.46 17.46 17.42
C LEU A 20 -0.64 18.26 18.42
N THR A 21 -0.61 19.56 18.25
CA THR A 21 -0.22 20.48 19.33
C THR A 21 -1.28 20.38 20.42
N SER A 22 -0.87 19.82 21.55
CA SER A 22 -1.65 19.81 22.78
C SER A 22 -1.93 21.25 23.23
N CYS A 23 -3.18 21.64 23.27
CA CYS A 23 -3.61 22.74 24.14
C CYS A 23 -5.09 22.57 24.50
N GLY A 24 -5.36 22.56 25.82
CA GLY A 24 -6.65 22.93 26.39
C GLY A 24 -7.56 21.79 26.80
N LYS A 25 -7.63 21.56 28.12
CA LYS A 25 -8.70 20.85 28.83
C LYS A 25 -10.03 21.53 28.54
N SER A 26 -11.02 20.79 28.07
CA SER A 26 -12.45 21.11 28.27
C SER A 26 -13.19 19.83 28.63
N GLU A 27 -13.95 19.93 29.73
CA GLU A 27 -14.72 18.85 30.34
C GLU A 27 -15.84 18.38 29.41
N ALA A 28 -16.06 17.08 29.37
CA ALA A 28 -17.17 16.45 28.66
C ALA A 28 -18.44 16.45 29.55
N PRO A 29 -19.63 16.71 29.00
CA PRO A 29 -20.89 16.54 29.75
C PRO A 29 -21.27 15.05 29.84
N GLY A 30 -21.81 14.68 31.01
CA GLY A 30 -22.11 13.32 31.41
C GLY A 30 -23.08 12.57 30.51
N LEU A 31 -22.83 11.29 30.35
CA LEU A 31 -23.74 10.30 29.79
C LEU A 31 -24.53 9.61 30.89
N SER A 32 -25.84 9.78 30.87
CA SER A 32 -26.78 9.04 31.69
C SER A 32 -26.96 7.62 31.18
N SER A 33 -26.94 6.65 32.10
CA SER A 33 -27.26 5.25 31.88
C SER A 33 -28.74 5.04 31.55
N GLY A 34 -29.03 4.31 30.47
CA GLY A 34 -30.40 3.89 30.13
C GLY A 34 -30.41 2.66 29.22
N GLY A 35 -30.79 1.50 29.77
CA GLY A 35 -31.72 0.54 29.22
C GLY A 35 -31.30 -0.37 28.04
N VAL A 36 -31.15 -1.64 28.39
CA VAL A 36 -31.08 -2.85 27.57
C VAL A 36 -32.22 -2.95 26.55
N GLY A 37 -31.90 -3.25 25.29
CA GLY A 37 -32.84 -3.70 24.27
C GLY A 37 -32.07 -4.32 23.11
N GLY A 38 -32.02 -5.64 23.06
CA GLY A 38 -31.35 -6.39 21.99
C GLY A 38 -32.07 -6.15 20.63
N ASN A 39 -31.25 -5.92 19.62
CA ASN A 39 -31.65 -6.19 18.25
C ASN A 39 -30.37 -6.56 17.48
N GLU A 40 -30.24 -7.82 17.08
CA GLU A 40 -29.24 -8.30 16.19
C GLU A 40 -29.55 -7.77 14.77
N GLY A 41 -29.14 -6.57 14.50
CA GLY A 41 -29.08 -6.01 13.17
C GLY A 41 -27.64 -5.66 12.87
N GLY A 42 -26.97 -6.48 12.08
CA GLY A 42 -25.62 -6.16 11.58
C GLY A 42 -25.67 -4.80 10.87
N THR A 43 -25.24 -3.75 11.57
CA THR A 43 -24.96 -2.47 10.94
C THR A 43 -23.75 -2.69 10.02
N SER A 44 -24.01 -2.78 8.72
CA SER A 44 -22.96 -2.59 7.73
C SER A 44 -22.29 -1.25 8.05
N GLU A 45 -21.03 -1.25 8.50
CA GLU A 45 -20.27 0.00 8.62
C GLU A 45 -20.33 0.67 7.24
N GLU A 46 -20.99 1.79 7.17
CA GLU A 46 -21.09 2.58 5.94
C GLU A 46 -19.69 3.13 5.65
N TYR A 47 -19.07 2.61 4.61
CA TYR A 47 -17.73 3.04 4.22
C TYR A 47 -17.77 4.51 3.83
N LYS A 48 -16.95 5.35 4.46
CA LYS A 48 -16.82 6.79 4.14
C LYS A 48 -16.48 7.00 2.64
N TYR A 49 -15.89 6.01 2.00
CA TYR A 49 -15.53 6.01 0.58
C TYR A 49 -16.08 4.75 -0.09
N PRO A 50 -17.39 4.68 -0.39
CA PRO A 50 -17.99 3.52 -1.01
C PRO A 50 -17.38 3.27 -2.39
N LYS A 51 -17.33 1.99 -2.81
CA LYS A 51 -17.00 1.66 -4.18
C LYS A 51 -18.12 2.11 -5.11
N PRO A 52 -17.81 2.58 -6.34
CA PRO A 52 -18.84 3.05 -7.29
C PRO A 52 -19.76 1.93 -7.77
N SER A 53 -19.34 0.67 -7.64
CA SER A 53 -20.14 -0.52 -7.88
C SER A 53 -19.58 -1.71 -7.11
N GLN A 54 -20.36 -2.77 -6.92
CA GLN A 54 -19.91 -4.01 -6.29
C GLN A 54 -18.82 -4.73 -7.09
N SER A 55 -18.74 -4.50 -8.40
CA SER A 55 -17.72 -5.08 -9.27
C SER A 55 -16.46 -4.22 -9.39
N ALA A 56 -16.45 -3.02 -8.80
CA ALA A 56 -15.28 -2.15 -8.81
C ALA A 56 -14.18 -2.74 -7.91
N ILE A 57 -12.94 -2.71 -8.43
CA ILE A 57 -11.76 -3.17 -7.72
C ILE A 57 -11.00 -1.94 -7.22
N ARG A 58 -10.67 -1.92 -5.93
CA ARG A 58 -9.90 -0.84 -5.31
C ARG A 58 -8.47 -1.27 -5.14
N LEU A 59 -7.58 -0.55 -5.81
CA LEU A 59 -6.14 -0.66 -5.67
C LEU A 59 -5.64 0.36 -4.66
N MET A 60 -4.61 0.01 -3.89
CA MET A 60 -4.02 0.89 -2.90
C MET A 60 -2.51 0.72 -2.87
N THR A 61 -1.78 1.79 -2.59
CA THR A 61 -0.38 1.75 -2.15
C THR A 61 -0.25 2.48 -0.83
N TYR A 62 0.66 2.02 0.04
CA TYR A 62 0.81 2.56 1.39
C TYR A 62 2.21 2.25 1.94
N ASN A 63 3.08 3.27 2.01
CA ASN A 63 4.35 3.11 2.70
C ASN A 63 4.10 3.05 4.22
N SER A 64 4.48 1.95 4.86
CA SER A 64 4.18 1.71 6.28
C SER A 64 5.20 2.32 7.23
N TYR A 65 6.35 2.74 6.73
CA TYR A 65 7.46 3.20 7.55
C TYR A 65 7.74 2.24 8.72
N TYR A 66 7.77 0.95 8.42
CA TYR A 66 7.92 -0.14 9.40
C TYR A 66 6.89 -0.08 10.55
N CYS A 67 5.71 0.44 10.29
CA CYS A 67 4.65 0.66 11.27
C CYS A 67 5.09 1.44 12.52
N ARG A 68 6.03 2.38 12.38
CA ARG A 68 6.58 3.11 13.54
C ARG A 68 5.58 4.03 14.23
N GLY A 69 4.62 4.58 13.51
CA GLY A 69 3.72 5.60 14.05
C GLY A 69 4.42 6.95 14.30
N ASN A 70 3.71 7.86 14.97
CA ASN A 70 4.14 9.26 15.15
C ASN A 70 5.25 9.49 16.18
N THR A 71 5.62 8.52 16.98
CA THR A 71 6.49 8.73 18.15
C THR A 71 7.98 8.77 17.82
N GLY A 72 8.36 8.55 16.55
CA GLY A 72 9.76 8.52 16.13
C GLY A 72 10.58 7.38 16.73
N THR A 73 10.04 6.63 17.67
CA THR A 73 10.71 5.46 18.24
C THR A 73 10.53 4.25 17.32
N PRO A 74 11.59 3.44 17.15
CA PRO A 74 11.52 2.24 16.31
C PRO A 74 10.66 1.10 16.90
N ALA A 75 9.98 1.33 18.00
CA ALA A 75 9.12 0.35 18.65
C ALA A 75 7.84 0.13 17.83
N VAL A 76 7.87 -0.89 17.02
CA VAL A 76 6.69 -1.41 16.32
C VAL A 76 5.81 -2.09 17.37
N SER A 77 4.57 -1.64 17.52
CA SER A 77 3.57 -2.25 18.40
C SER A 77 2.44 -2.87 17.60
N GLN A 78 1.73 -3.82 18.21
CA GLN A 78 0.51 -4.39 17.61
C GLN A 78 -0.53 -3.32 17.31
N THR A 79 -0.68 -2.30 18.14
CA THR A 79 -1.58 -1.16 17.90
C THR A 79 -1.27 -0.44 16.61
N ASN A 80 0.02 -0.35 16.22
CA ASN A 80 0.38 0.28 14.96
C ASN A 80 -0.08 -0.56 13.75
N THR A 81 0.13 -1.88 13.76
CA THR A 81 -0.37 -2.76 12.70
C THR A 81 -1.90 -2.75 12.61
N GLU A 82 -2.59 -2.70 13.74
CA GLU A 82 -4.05 -2.54 13.80
C GLU A 82 -4.53 -1.22 13.20
N ASN A 83 -3.79 -0.13 13.38
CA ASN A 83 -4.10 1.17 12.75
C ASN A 83 -3.98 1.12 11.24
N PHE A 84 -2.93 0.46 10.70
CA PHE A 84 -2.80 0.21 9.26
C PHE A 84 -3.94 -0.65 8.74
N ALA A 85 -4.26 -1.75 9.43
CA ALA A 85 -5.34 -2.64 9.09
C ALA A 85 -6.70 -1.91 9.06
N ARG A 86 -6.94 -1.02 10.03
CA ARG A 86 -8.16 -0.21 10.08
C ARG A 86 -8.31 0.67 8.83
N VAL A 87 -7.24 1.32 8.37
CA VAL A 87 -7.27 2.13 7.14
C VAL A 87 -7.61 1.26 5.93
N ILE A 88 -6.94 0.13 5.76
CA ILE A 88 -7.17 -0.81 4.65
C ILE A 88 -8.63 -1.31 4.68
N LYS A 89 -9.12 -1.70 5.86
CA LYS A 89 -10.49 -2.15 6.07
C LYS A 89 -11.51 -1.05 5.76
N THR A 90 -11.29 0.18 6.29
CA THR A 90 -12.21 1.32 6.06
C THR A 90 -12.33 1.68 4.59
N LEU A 91 -11.26 1.50 3.81
CA LEU A 91 -11.26 1.74 2.38
C LEU A 91 -11.78 0.53 1.58
N ASP A 92 -11.99 -0.62 2.20
CA ASP A 92 -12.33 -1.88 1.52
C ASP A 92 -11.41 -2.14 0.32
N ALA A 93 -10.09 -2.01 0.52
CA ALA A 93 -9.12 -2.22 -0.54
C ALA A 93 -9.12 -3.70 -0.98
N ASP A 94 -9.05 -3.95 -2.28
CA ASP A 94 -9.03 -5.32 -2.81
C ASP A 94 -7.61 -5.85 -2.98
N ILE A 95 -6.67 -4.95 -3.29
CA ILE A 95 -5.25 -5.24 -3.39
C ILE A 95 -4.44 -4.03 -2.92
N VAL A 96 -3.41 -4.26 -2.12
CA VAL A 96 -2.60 -3.22 -1.48
C VAL A 96 -1.13 -3.53 -1.63
N ALA A 97 -0.37 -2.63 -2.25
CA ALA A 97 1.09 -2.62 -2.15
C ALA A 97 1.50 -1.90 -0.86
N ILE A 98 2.31 -2.54 -0.03
CA ILE A 98 2.80 -1.96 1.21
C ILE A 98 4.33 -1.96 1.18
N GLN A 99 4.93 -0.80 1.41
CA GLN A 99 6.36 -0.60 1.45
C GLN A 99 6.86 -0.54 2.90
N GLU A 100 8.18 -0.70 3.06
CA GLU A 100 8.89 -0.63 4.35
C GLU A 100 8.32 -1.58 5.41
N LEU A 101 8.27 -2.84 5.05
CA LEU A 101 7.89 -3.93 5.95
C LEU A 101 9.13 -4.67 6.45
N ASP A 102 9.05 -5.26 7.64
CA ASP A 102 10.02 -6.24 8.10
C ASP A 102 9.37 -7.55 8.56
N LYS A 103 10.17 -8.60 8.50
CA LYS A 103 9.80 -9.94 8.92
C LYS A 103 10.96 -10.56 9.69
N GLY A 104 10.73 -10.83 10.96
CA GLY A 104 11.67 -11.54 11.81
C GLY A 104 12.82 -10.70 12.39
N ALA A 105 12.82 -9.36 12.23
CA ALA A 105 13.87 -8.48 12.75
C ALA A 105 13.94 -8.53 14.29
N LEU A 106 15.13 -8.83 14.83
CA LEU A 106 15.36 -9.02 16.26
C LEU A 106 15.02 -7.79 17.09
N ASN A 107 15.38 -6.60 16.60
CA ASN A 107 15.13 -5.33 17.28
C ASN A 107 13.66 -4.86 17.16
N ARG A 108 12.82 -5.63 16.47
CA ARG A 108 11.37 -5.38 16.29
C ARG A 108 10.55 -6.61 16.70
N ASN A 109 10.99 -7.33 17.73
CA ASN A 109 10.31 -8.48 18.32
C ASN A 109 10.06 -9.66 17.36
N LYS A 110 10.85 -9.79 16.30
CA LYS A 110 10.72 -10.86 15.28
C LYS A 110 9.32 -10.95 14.64
N ARG A 111 8.63 -9.84 14.54
CA ARG A 111 7.27 -9.79 13.99
C ARG A 111 7.27 -10.01 12.48
N ASP A 112 6.14 -10.39 11.93
CA ASP A 112 5.82 -10.40 10.51
C ASP A 112 4.76 -9.32 10.26
N LEU A 113 5.19 -8.11 9.94
CA LEU A 113 4.31 -6.95 9.87
C LEU A 113 3.21 -7.11 8.82
N LEU A 114 3.53 -7.69 7.66
CA LEU A 114 2.55 -7.85 6.60
C LEU A 114 1.45 -8.85 6.99
N GLN A 115 1.83 -9.96 7.62
CA GLN A 115 0.87 -10.95 8.10
C GLN A 115 0.00 -10.38 9.21
N GLU A 116 0.58 -9.66 10.16
CA GLU A 116 -0.17 -9.03 11.25
C GLU A 116 -1.17 -7.99 10.75
N ILE A 117 -0.80 -7.18 9.74
CA ILE A 117 -1.71 -6.24 9.11
C ILE A 117 -2.87 -6.99 8.45
N ALA A 118 -2.57 -8.06 7.70
CA ALA A 118 -3.59 -8.88 7.06
C ALA A 118 -4.58 -9.46 8.08
N ASP A 119 -4.05 -10.10 9.13
CA ASP A 119 -4.86 -10.73 10.19
C ASP A 119 -5.75 -9.69 10.91
N ALA A 120 -5.21 -8.52 11.21
CA ALA A 120 -5.94 -7.44 11.90
C ALA A 120 -7.06 -6.83 11.04
N THR A 121 -7.03 -6.96 9.70
CA THR A 121 -8.15 -6.52 8.85
C THR A 121 -9.37 -7.44 8.99
N GLY A 122 -9.17 -8.71 9.30
CA GLY A 122 -10.21 -9.75 9.25
C GLY A 122 -10.69 -10.08 7.84
N ILE A 123 -10.03 -9.57 6.79
CA ILE A 123 -10.35 -9.83 5.39
C ILE A 123 -9.47 -10.98 4.88
N ASP A 124 -10.06 -11.88 4.08
CA ASP A 124 -9.32 -13.02 3.50
C ASP A 124 -8.34 -12.57 2.42
N TYR A 125 -7.18 -12.07 2.86
CA TYR A 125 -6.06 -11.73 1.99
C TYR A 125 -5.10 -12.90 1.81
N GLN A 126 -4.60 -13.06 0.58
CA GLN A 126 -3.33 -13.72 0.36
C GLN A 126 -2.21 -12.70 0.59
N VAL A 127 -1.18 -13.13 1.34
CA VAL A 127 -0.03 -12.30 1.72
C VAL A 127 1.17 -12.69 0.85
N VAL A 128 1.79 -11.71 0.19
CA VAL A 128 2.97 -11.90 -0.65
C VAL A 128 4.06 -10.93 -0.19
N PHE A 129 5.05 -11.41 0.54
CA PHE A 129 6.21 -10.62 1.00
C PHE A 129 7.41 -10.85 0.09
N ALA A 130 8.08 -9.78 -0.34
CA ALA A 130 9.31 -9.85 -1.11
C ALA A 130 10.52 -9.46 -0.25
N PRO A 131 11.34 -10.42 0.19
CA PRO A 131 12.53 -10.12 0.99
C PRO A 131 13.57 -9.41 0.11
N ALA A 132 13.78 -8.12 0.34
CA ALA A 132 14.70 -7.28 -0.42
C ALA A 132 16.11 -7.28 0.17
N ALA A 133 16.22 -7.19 1.51
CA ALA A 133 17.51 -7.16 2.19
C ALA A 133 17.47 -7.86 3.55
N ASP A 134 18.64 -8.28 4.03
CA ASP A 134 18.82 -8.75 5.40
C ASP A 134 18.81 -7.57 6.38
N TYR A 135 18.10 -7.72 7.49
CA TYR A 135 18.04 -6.71 8.53
C TYR A 135 17.89 -7.32 9.92
N MET A 136 18.86 -7.09 10.79
CA MET A 136 18.85 -7.52 12.20
C MET A 136 18.39 -8.99 12.41
N GLY A 137 18.90 -9.90 11.59
CA GLY A 137 18.55 -11.33 11.65
C GLY A 137 17.21 -11.70 11.04
N GLY A 138 16.50 -10.76 10.47
CA GLY A 138 15.29 -10.93 9.67
C GLY A 138 15.46 -10.35 8.27
N LYS A 139 14.36 -10.02 7.63
CA LYS A 139 14.30 -9.45 6.28
C LYS A 139 13.49 -8.16 6.27
N ILE A 140 13.85 -7.24 5.37
CA ILE A 140 13.03 -6.07 5.02
C ILE A 140 12.64 -6.13 3.55
N GLY A 141 11.52 -5.50 3.19
CA GLY A 141 11.08 -5.42 1.81
C GLY A 141 9.64 -4.96 1.63
N PRO A 142 9.17 -4.82 0.40
CA PRO A 142 7.77 -4.57 0.09
C PRO A 142 6.93 -5.84 0.19
N GLY A 143 5.61 -5.65 0.23
CA GLY A 143 4.67 -6.74 0.17
C GLY A 143 3.35 -6.35 -0.48
N VAL A 144 2.55 -7.34 -0.80
CA VAL A 144 1.21 -7.16 -1.35
C VAL A 144 0.21 -7.98 -0.56
N LEU A 145 -0.90 -7.35 -0.17
CA LEU A 145 -2.11 -8.01 0.27
C LEU A 145 -3.09 -8.07 -0.91
N VAL A 146 -3.60 -9.23 -1.24
CA VAL A 146 -4.57 -9.42 -2.32
C VAL A 146 -5.74 -10.25 -1.85
N LYS A 147 -6.99 -9.76 -1.99
CA LYS A 147 -8.19 -10.55 -1.68
C LYS A 147 -8.20 -11.84 -2.50
N ARG A 148 -8.34 -13.00 -1.86
CA ARG A 148 -8.39 -14.29 -2.56
C ARG A 148 -9.55 -14.36 -3.56
N SER A 149 -10.63 -13.62 -3.31
CA SER A 149 -11.78 -13.50 -4.22
C SER A 149 -11.44 -12.91 -5.60
N LEU A 150 -10.26 -12.29 -5.76
CA LEU A 150 -9.80 -11.82 -7.08
C LEU A 150 -9.26 -12.93 -8.00
N GLY A 151 -9.21 -14.18 -7.52
CA GLY A 151 -8.75 -15.31 -8.31
C GLY A 151 -7.25 -15.23 -8.62
N VAL A 152 -6.42 -15.26 -7.56
CA VAL A 152 -4.97 -15.25 -7.70
C VAL A 152 -4.50 -16.49 -8.42
N LYS A 153 -3.79 -16.32 -9.54
CA LYS A 153 -3.25 -17.39 -10.39
C LYS A 153 -1.79 -17.68 -10.09
N ASP A 154 -1.00 -16.61 -9.94
CA ASP A 154 0.44 -16.73 -9.71
C ASP A 154 0.96 -15.52 -8.92
N THR A 155 2.04 -15.76 -8.19
CA THR A 155 2.78 -14.71 -7.49
C THR A 155 4.26 -14.95 -7.63
N LYS A 156 5.02 -13.92 -7.99
CA LYS A 156 6.47 -13.96 -8.07
C LYS A 156 7.09 -12.66 -7.60
N THR A 157 8.38 -12.70 -7.33
CA THR A 157 9.19 -11.52 -7.00
C THR A 157 10.32 -11.38 -8.00
N VAL A 158 10.68 -10.13 -8.30
CA VAL A 158 11.78 -9.79 -9.22
C VAL A 158 12.70 -8.83 -8.49
N GLU A 159 14.00 -9.11 -8.50
CA GLU A 159 14.99 -8.19 -7.96
C GLU A 159 15.08 -6.92 -8.80
N LEU A 160 15.18 -5.78 -8.12
CA LEU A 160 15.39 -4.49 -8.74
C LEU A 160 16.73 -3.90 -8.27
N PRO A 161 17.41 -3.11 -9.11
CA PRO A 161 18.61 -2.40 -8.72
C PRO A 161 18.38 -1.46 -7.55
N GLY A 162 19.39 -1.31 -6.71
CA GLY A 162 19.40 -0.37 -5.59
C GLY A 162 20.39 -0.77 -4.51
N ASP A 163 20.90 0.24 -3.79
CA ASP A 163 21.91 0.04 -2.74
C ASP A 163 21.30 -0.59 -1.47
N GLU A 164 20.01 -0.39 -1.25
CA GLU A 164 19.30 -0.92 -0.08
C GLU A 164 18.62 -2.28 -0.33
N GLY A 165 18.76 -2.83 -1.53
CA GLY A 165 17.96 -3.95 -2.00
C GLY A 165 16.52 -3.52 -2.32
N ARG A 166 16.07 -3.82 -3.55
CA ARG A 166 14.72 -3.46 -4.03
C ARG A 166 14.08 -4.66 -4.70
N MET A 167 12.77 -4.74 -4.59
CA MET A 167 12.01 -5.86 -5.14
C MET A 167 10.72 -5.37 -5.79
N LEU A 168 10.32 -6.09 -6.84
CA LEU A 168 9.00 -6.01 -7.44
C LEU A 168 8.21 -7.26 -7.02
N VAL A 169 7.04 -7.05 -6.43
CA VAL A 169 6.05 -8.11 -6.20
C VAL A 169 5.11 -8.15 -7.39
N VAL A 170 4.95 -9.30 -7.98
CA VAL A 170 4.03 -9.53 -9.11
C VAL A 170 2.91 -10.44 -8.65
N VAL A 171 1.67 -10.00 -8.80
CA VAL A 171 0.46 -10.79 -8.51
C VAL A 171 -0.37 -10.88 -9.77
N GLU A 172 -0.50 -12.06 -10.34
CA GLU A 172 -1.40 -12.32 -11.45
C GLU A 172 -2.76 -12.81 -10.93
N THR A 173 -3.83 -12.13 -11.36
CA THR A 173 -5.21 -12.50 -11.06
C THR A 173 -5.94 -12.98 -12.31
N ASP A 174 -7.20 -13.39 -12.17
CA ASP A 174 -8.03 -13.72 -13.32
C ASP A 174 -8.17 -12.56 -14.32
N GLY A 175 -8.28 -11.34 -13.83
CA GLY A 175 -8.63 -10.17 -14.65
C GLY A 175 -7.48 -9.22 -14.97
N PHE A 176 -6.39 -9.21 -14.20
CA PHE A 176 -5.30 -8.25 -14.33
C PHE A 176 -4.03 -8.74 -13.62
N VAL A 177 -2.94 -8.02 -13.83
CA VAL A 177 -1.69 -8.18 -13.08
C VAL A 177 -1.47 -6.94 -12.22
N PHE A 178 -1.03 -7.13 -10.99
CA PHE A 178 -0.66 -6.06 -10.08
C PHE A 178 0.82 -6.16 -9.72
N LEU A 179 1.51 -5.06 -9.87
CA LEU A 179 2.93 -4.88 -9.58
C LEU A 179 3.06 -3.98 -8.36
N GLY A 180 3.64 -4.48 -7.28
CA GLY A 180 3.89 -3.70 -6.06
C GLY A 180 5.38 -3.49 -5.85
N THR A 181 5.83 -2.25 -5.61
CA THR A 181 7.27 -1.96 -5.48
C THR A 181 7.57 -0.83 -4.49
N HIS A 182 8.86 -0.69 -4.19
CA HIS A 182 9.49 0.46 -3.54
C HIS A 182 10.82 0.71 -4.26
N LEU A 183 10.92 1.78 -5.02
CA LEU A 183 12.11 2.09 -5.79
C LEU A 183 13.22 2.69 -4.93
N ASP A 184 14.43 2.68 -5.47
CA ASP A 184 15.61 3.19 -4.78
C ASP A 184 15.68 4.72 -4.77
N LEU A 185 16.53 5.29 -3.91
CA LEU A 185 16.80 6.72 -3.88
C LEU A 185 17.77 7.19 -4.97
N ASN A 186 18.51 6.26 -5.57
CA ASN A 186 19.46 6.54 -6.64
C ASN A 186 18.76 6.64 -7.99
N ASP A 187 18.97 7.72 -8.73
CA ASP A 187 18.34 8.01 -10.02
C ASP A 187 18.59 6.92 -11.07
N GLU A 188 19.83 6.40 -11.15
CA GLU A 188 20.17 5.37 -12.13
C GLU A 188 19.50 4.05 -11.78
N ALA A 189 19.49 3.68 -10.50
CA ALA A 189 18.79 2.48 -10.02
C ALA A 189 17.28 2.58 -10.31
N ARG A 190 16.65 3.75 -10.12
CA ARG A 190 15.24 3.98 -10.47
C ARG A 190 14.98 3.80 -11.97
N ARG A 191 15.87 4.34 -12.80
CA ARG A 191 15.77 4.25 -14.27
C ARG A 191 15.86 2.81 -14.76
N GLN A 192 16.82 2.06 -14.21
CA GLN A 192 17.00 0.64 -14.52
C GLN A 192 15.81 -0.19 -14.00
N SER A 193 15.33 0.09 -12.78
CA SER A 193 14.14 -0.55 -12.23
C SER A 193 12.91 -0.33 -13.10
N ALA A 194 12.71 0.89 -13.60
CA ALA A 194 11.62 1.22 -14.51
C ALA A 194 11.69 0.41 -15.82
N THR A 195 12.89 0.19 -16.35
CA THR A 195 13.09 -0.67 -17.54
C THR A 195 12.68 -2.12 -17.25
N ILE A 196 13.12 -2.68 -16.11
CA ILE A 196 12.75 -4.04 -15.70
C ILE A 196 11.23 -4.17 -15.49
N ILE A 197 10.60 -3.16 -14.88
CA ILE A 197 9.16 -3.14 -14.65
C ILE A 197 8.38 -3.14 -15.98
N ASN A 198 8.82 -2.35 -16.97
CA ASN A 198 8.22 -2.33 -18.30
C ASN A 198 8.39 -3.70 -19.00
N GLU A 199 9.56 -4.32 -18.92
CA GLU A 199 9.80 -5.66 -19.47
C GLU A 199 8.90 -6.71 -18.83
N VAL A 200 8.73 -6.67 -17.49
CA VAL A 200 7.80 -7.56 -16.78
C VAL A 200 6.37 -7.32 -17.24
N SER A 201 5.95 -6.06 -17.35
CA SER A 201 4.61 -5.68 -17.82
C SER A 201 4.32 -6.22 -19.21
N ASN A 202 5.26 -6.07 -20.13
CA ASN A 202 5.15 -6.52 -21.53
C ASN A 202 5.03 -8.04 -21.70
N GLY A 203 5.39 -8.81 -20.66
CA GLY A 203 5.19 -10.26 -20.62
C GLY A 203 3.72 -10.68 -20.47
N TYR A 204 2.81 -9.77 -20.19
CA TYR A 204 1.39 -10.07 -19.93
C TYR A 204 0.46 -9.53 -21.03
N ARG A 205 -0.63 -10.27 -21.28
CA ARG A 205 -1.71 -9.84 -22.22
C ARG A 205 -2.95 -9.31 -21.50
N LYS A 206 -2.85 -9.12 -20.19
CA LYS A 206 -3.90 -8.58 -19.32
C LYS A 206 -3.56 -7.14 -18.97
N PRO A 207 -4.53 -6.32 -18.52
CA PRO A 207 -4.20 -5.03 -17.90
C PRO A 207 -3.19 -5.20 -16.77
N VAL A 208 -2.18 -4.35 -16.72
CA VAL A 208 -1.15 -4.34 -15.69
C VAL A 208 -1.25 -3.03 -14.92
N PHE A 209 -1.23 -3.10 -13.59
CA PHE A 209 -1.21 -1.95 -12.70
C PHE A 209 0.07 -1.98 -11.87
N LEU A 210 0.78 -0.88 -11.87
CA LEU A 210 1.94 -0.64 -11.01
C LEU A 210 1.49 0.22 -9.84
N ALA A 211 1.88 -0.15 -8.62
CA ALA A 211 1.62 0.63 -7.42
C ALA A 211 2.83 0.62 -6.49
N GLY A 212 3.16 1.75 -5.89
CA GLY A 212 4.27 1.81 -4.96
C GLY A 212 4.73 3.21 -4.61
N ASP A 213 5.66 3.25 -3.67
CA ASP A 213 6.52 4.38 -3.44
C ASP A 213 7.63 4.33 -4.49
N LEU A 214 7.57 5.23 -5.45
CA LEU A 214 8.54 5.27 -6.55
C LEU A 214 9.79 6.07 -6.19
N ASN A 215 9.81 6.75 -5.03
CA ASN A 215 10.88 7.68 -4.66
C ASN A 215 11.24 8.64 -5.81
N ASP A 216 10.23 8.94 -6.62
CA ASP A 216 10.35 9.73 -7.84
C ASP A 216 9.08 10.52 -8.08
N SER A 217 9.17 11.62 -8.83
CA SER A 217 8.01 12.44 -9.16
C SER A 217 8.05 12.91 -10.62
N HIS A 218 6.91 12.76 -11.29
CA HIS A 218 6.72 13.32 -12.63
C HIS A 218 6.83 14.85 -12.68
N ARG A 219 6.78 15.51 -11.50
CA ARG A 219 6.90 16.98 -11.36
C ARG A 219 8.35 17.44 -11.19
N TRP A 220 9.29 16.55 -10.94
CA TRP A 220 10.69 16.91 -10.81
C TRP A 220 11.30 17.31 -12.16
N SER A 221 12.44 17.98 -12.12
CA SER A 221 13.13 18.40 -13.33
C SER A 221 13.40 17.21 -14.27
N GLY A 222 13.04 17.34 -15.51
CA GLY A 222 13.13 16.26 -16.50
C GLY A 222 12.06 15.17 -16.34
N GLY A 223 11.05 15.36 -15.45
CA GLY A 223 10.03 14.37 -15.18
C GLY A 223 10.50 13.25 -14.24
N GLY A 224 11.53 13.48 -13.43
CA GLY A 224 12.13 12.47 -12.57
C GLY A 224 13.06 11.51 -13.31
N ALA A 225 13.43 10.41 -12.65
CA ALA A 225 14.35 9.39 -13.19
C ALA A 225 13.61 8.17 -13.78
N ALA A 226 12.58 7.68 -13.10
CA ALA A 226 11.78 6.52 -13.50
C ALA A 226 10.65 6.87 -14.46
N PHE A 227 9.95 8.00 -14.27
CA PHE A 227 8.77 8.36 -15.05
C PHE A 227 9.00 8.44 -16.56
N PRO A 228 10.10 9.03 -17.09
CA PRO A 228 10.35 9.04 -18.52
C PRO A 228 10.41 7.65 -19.16
N VAL A 229 10.72 6.62 -18.36
CA VAL A 229 10.74 5.22 -18.80
C VAL A 229 9.38 4.57 -18.58
N LEU A 230 8.79 4.69 -17.37
CA LEU A 230 7.52 4.07 -17.02
C LEU A 230 6.36 4.54 -17.91
N THR A 231 6.34 5.82 -18.30
CA THR A 231 5.27 6.39 -19.12
C THR A 231 5.20 5.85 -20.54
N ASN A 232 6.16 5.01 -20.97
CA ASN A 232 6.04 4.27 -22.22
C ASN A 232 4.97 3.16 -22.14
N GLU A 233 4.71 2.63 -20.94
CA GLU A 233 3.77 1.51 -20.70
C GLU A 233 2.62 1.88 -19.76
N PHE A 234 2.83 2.84 -18.86
CA PHE A 234 1.90 3.18 -17.79
C PHE A 234 1.39 4.61 -17.89
N ALA A 235 0.16 4.83 -17.44
CA ALA A 235 -0.41 6.15 -17.22
C ALA A 235 -0.86 6.29 -15.77
N ILE A 236 -0.54 7.42 -15.13
CA ILE A 236 -0.93 7.70 -13.75
C ILE A 236 -2.46 7.64 -13.61
N LYS A 237 -2.95 6.90 -12.64
CA LYS A 237 -4.37 6.72 -12.31
C LYS A 237 -4.72 7.17 -10.90
N SER A 238 -3.74 7.25 -9.99
CA SER A 238 -3.93 7.78 -8.65
C SER A 238 -4.07 9.31 -8.65
N SER A 239 -4.49 9.87 -7.52
CA SER A 239 -4.29 11.30 -7.24
C SER A 239 -2.81 11.64 -7.34
N THR A 240 -2.53 12.87 -7.74
CA THR A 240 -1.19 13.46 -7.74
C THR A 240 -1.03 14.53 -6.66
N GLU A 241 -1.92 14.54 -5.66
CA GLU A 241 -1.72 15.32 -4.45
C GLU A 241 -0.51 14.80 -3.66
N GLY A 242 0.08 15.67 -2.83
CA GLY A 242 1.32 15.33 -2.13
C GLY A 242 1.20 14.10 -1.23
N THR A 243 2.17 13.21 -1.29
CA THR A 243 2.23 11.96 -0.52
C THR A 243 3.43 11.92 0.44
N LEU A 244 4.41 12.79 0.24
CA LEU A 244 5.60 12.83 1.08
C LEU A 244 5.33 13.59 2.38
N PRO A 245 5.46 12.97 3.57
CA PRO A 245 5.27 13.65 4.85
C PRO A 245 6.16 14.89 4.98
N GLY A 246 5.56 16.02 5.39
CA GLY A 246 6.25 17.30 5.53
C GLY A 246 6.48 18.07 4.22
N GLN A 247 6.15 17.50 3.08
CA GLN A 247 6.23 18.12 1.76
C GLN A 247 4.89 17.96 1.01
N PRO A 248 3.86 18.74 1.34
CA PRO A 248 2.49 18.50 0.90
C PRO A 248 2.26 18.64 -0.61
N ASN A 249 3.23 19.16 -1.35
CA ASN A 249 3.17 19.31 -2.80
C ASN A 249 3.96 18.22 -3.55
N GLU A 250 4.67 17.34 -2.80
CA GLU A 250 5.48 16.29 -3.40
C GLU A 250 4.74 14.96 -3.40
N THR A 251 4.60 14.39 -4.58
CA THR A 251 4.00 13.06 -4.78
C THR A 251 5.12 12.10 -5.18
N ILE A 252 5.27 11.01 -4.43
CA ILE A 252 6.23 9.94 -4.72
C ILE A 252 5.58 8.56 -4.75
N ASP A 253 4.34 8.44 -4.28
CA ASP A 253 3.55 7.22 -4.32
C ASP A 253 2.51 7.30 -5.43
N TYR A 254 2.43 6.27 -6.26
CA TYR A 254 1.60 6.25 -7.46
C TYR A 254 0.92 4.91 -7.71
N ILE A 255 -0.17 4.99 -8.47
CA ILE A 255 -0.81 3.87 -9.14
C ILE A 255 -1.05 4.23 -10.60
#